data_d2563e57d0d07604d2968158efb96e97
#
_entry.id   d2563e57d0d07604d2968158efb96e97
#
_cell.length_a   1.000
_cell.length_b   1.000
_cell.length_c   1.000
_cell.angle_alpha   90.00
_cell.angle_beta   90.00
_cell.angle_gamma   90.00
#
_symmetry.space_group_name_H-M   'P 1'
#
loop_
_entity.id
_entity.type
_entity.pdbx_description
1 polymer ?
#
loop_
_entity_poly.entity_id
_entity_poly.type
_entity_poly.pdbx_seq_one_letter_code
_entity_poly.pdbx_strand_id
1 'polypeptide(L)'
;RQMAEYNRLLSQRVAAYASEINRLKALVAKLQRMQFGKSSEKLRAKTERQIQEAQERISALQEEMAETLGEQYDPVLPSALRQSSARKPLPASLPRETRVIRPEEECCPDCGGELSSLGCDVSEQLELISSAFKVIETQRPKLACCRCDHIVQAPVPSKPIARSYAGAGLLAHVVTGKYADHLPLYRQSEIYRRQGVELSRATLGRWTGAVAELLEPLYDVLRQYVLMPGKVHADDIPVPVQEPGSGKTRTARLWVYVRDDRNAGSQMPPAVWFAYSPDRKGIHPQNHLAGYSGVLQADAYGGYRALYESGRITEAACMAHARRKIHDVHARAPTDITTEALQRIGELYAIEAEVRGCSAEQRLAARKTRAAPLMQSLYDWIQQQMKTLSRHSDTAKAFAYLLKQWDALNVYCSNGWVEIDNNIAENALRGVAVGRKNWMFAGSDSGGEHAAVLYSLIGTCRLNNVEPEKWLRYVIEHIQDWPANRVRDLLPWKVDLSSQ
;
A
#
# COMPACT_ATOMS: atom_id res chain seq x y z
N ARG A 1 -49.58 -3.79 33.33
CA ARG A 1 -50.00 -3.68 31.91
C ARG A 1 -49.64 -2.32 31.32
N GLN A 2 -50.02 -1.19 31.96
CA GLN A 2 -49.74 0.17 31.49
C GLN A 2 -48.22 0.46 31.28
N MET A 3 -47.36 -0.02 32.18
CA MET A 3 -45.94 0.18 32.10
C MET A 3 -45.28 -0.62 30.94
N ALA A 4 -45.80 -1.80 30.65
CA ALA A 4 -45.33 -2.58 29.49
C ALA A 4 -45.75 -1.97 28.15
N GLU A 5 -46.93 -1.35 28.11
CA GLU A 5 -47.44 -0.66 26.93
C GLU A 5 -46.69 0.66 26.69
N TYR A 6 -46.38 1.40 27.76
CA TYR A 6 -45.53 2.59 27.69
C TYR A 6 -44.13 2.25 27.20
N ASN A 7 -43.48 1.21 27.75
CA ASN A 7 -42.16 0.77 27.30
C ASN A 7 -42.15 0.30 25.84
N ARG A 8 -43.27 -0.33 25.37
CA ARG A 8 -43.39 -0.72 23.97
C ARG A 8 -43.51 0.48 23.05
N LEU A 9 -44.29 1.49 23.42
CA LEU A 9 -44.42 2.74 22.66
C LEU A 9 -43.11 3.51 22.62
N LEU A 10 -42.39 3.56 23.74
CA LEU A 10 -41.05 4.22 23.83
C LEU A 10 -40.04 3.51 22.90
N SER A 11 -40.02 2.17 22.93
CA SER A 11 -39.13 1.38 22.06
C SER A 11 -39.45 1.55 20.58
N GLN A 12 -40.75 1.66 20.23
CA GLN A 12 -41.14 1.94 18.84
C GLN A 12 -40.73 3.36 18.39
N ARG A 13 -40.83 4.34 19.28
CA ARG A 13 -40.46 5.71 18.99
C ARG A 13 -38.94 5.86 18.79
N VAL A 14 -38.15 5.22 19.64
CA VAL A 14 -36.67 5.16 19.53
C VAL A 14 -36.25 4.46 18.25
N ALA A 15 -36.90 3.34 17.90
CA ALA A 15 -36.63 2.65 16.66
C ALA A 15 -36.96 3.50 15.41
N ALA A 16 -38.04 4.29 15.47
CA ALA A 16 -38.40 5.21 14.39
C ALA A 16 -37.33 6.32 14.22
N TYR A 17 -36.87 6.93 15.31
CA TYR A 17 -35.78 7.93 15.27
C TYR A 17 -34.48 7.34 14.73
N ALA A 18 -34.08 6.17 15.20
CA ALA A 18 -32.87 5.48 14.74
C ALA A 18 -32.93 5.14 13.24
N SER A 19 -34.09 4.69 12.76
CA SER A 19 -34.33 4.41 11.34
C SER A 19 -34.19 5.66 10.48
N GLU A 20 -34.79 6.76 10.90
CA GLU A 20 -34.75 8.04 10.17
C GLU A 20 -33.33 8.65 10.18
N ILE A 21 -32.61 8.61 11.29
CA ILE A 21 -31.22 9.02 11.40
C ILE A 21 -30.34 8.21 10.42
N ASN A 22 -30.51 6.91 10.36
CA ASN A 22 -29.76 6.05 9.44
C ASN A 22 -30.09 6.33 7.97
N ARG A 23 -31.35 6.61 7.65
CA ARG A 23 -31.79 7.05 6.33
C ARG A 23 -31.13 8.36 5.92
N LEU A 24 -31.10 9.35 6.80
CA LEU A 24 -30.49 10.65 6.56
C LEU A 24 -28.97 10.55 6.45
N LYS A 25 -28.30 9.75 7.27
CA LYS A 25 -26.86 9.47 7.14
C LYS A 25 -26.52 8.83 5.79
N ALA A 26 -27.35 7.90 5.32
CA ALA A 26 -27.18 7.30 3.99
C ALA A 26 -27.38 8.33 2.86
N LEU A 27 -28.34 9.26 3.03
CA LEU A 27 -28.58 10.35 2.09
C LEU A 27 -27.38 11.32 2.05
N VAL A 28 -26.86 11.72 3.21
CA VAL A 28 -25.66 12.58 3.30
C VAL A 28 -24.48 11.92 2.59
N ALA A 29 -24.23 10.65 2.85
CA ALA A 29 -23.17 9.91 2.18
C ALA A 29 -23.36 9.79 0.65
N LYS A 30 -24.60 9.70 0.19
CA LYS A 30 -24.94 9.71 -1.24
C LYS A 30 -24.69 11.09 -1.86
N LEU A 31 -25.13 12.16 -1.21
CA LEU A 31 -24.97 13.53 -1.69
C LEU A 31 -23.48 13.95 -1.72
N GLN A 32 -22.71 13.58 -0.70
CA GLN A 32 -21.26 13.79 -0.68
C GLN A 32 -20.56 13.10 -1.86
N ARG A 33 -20.96 11.85 -2.20
CA ARG A 33 -20.43 11.18 -3.40
C ARG A 33 -20.80 11.89 -4.71
N MET A 34 -21.99 12.45 -4.79
CA MET A 34 -22.44 13.20 -5.97
C MET A 34 -21.69 14.53 -6.14
N GLN A 35 -21.18 15.11 -5.07
CA GLN A 35 -20.41 16.35 -5.08
C GLN A 35 -19.06 16.22 -5.78
N PHE A 36 -18.43 15.04 -5.68
CA PHE A 36 -17.12 14.76 -6.29
C PHE A 36 -17.15 14.53 -7.81
N GLY A 37 -18.31 14.32 -8.40
CA GLY A 37 -18.45 13.95 -9.83
C GLY A 37 -18.90 15.06 -10.77
N LYS A 38 -19.15 16.30 -10.30
CA LYS A 38 -19.81 17.34 -11.14
C LYS A 38 -19.06 18.65 -11.17
N SER A 39 -18.88 19.20 -12.38
CA SER A 39 -18.14 20.43 -12.68
C SER A 39 -18.94 21.73 -12.56
N SER A 40 -20.23 21.71 -12.17
CA SER A 40 -21.08 22.89 -12.07
C SER A 40 -21.17 23.44 -10.64
N GLU A 41 -20.71 24.68 -10.43
CA GLU A 41 -20.77 25.40 -9.13
C GLU A 41 -22.19 25.50 -8.56
N LYS A 42 -23.19 25.76 -9.40
CA LYS A 42 -24.60 25.85 -8.97
C LYS A 42 -25.12 24.53 -8.40
N LEU A 43 -24.66 23.42 -8.96
CA LEU A 43 -25.07 22.11 -8.50
C LEU A 43 -24.35 21.69 -7.21
N ARG A 44 -23.11 22.15 -7.02
CA ARG A 44 -22.36 21.99 -5.75
C ARG A 44 -23.04 22.73 -4.61
N ALA A 45 -23.36 24.00 -4.80
CA ALA A 45 -24.05 24.81 -3.78
C ALA A 45 -25.41 24.22 -3.38
N LYS A 46 -26.17 23.66 -4.34
CA LYS A 46 -27.44 22.97 -4.05
C LYS A 46 -27.22 21.68 -3.23
N THR A 47 -26.20 20.94 -3.57
CA THR A 47 -25.87 19.66 -2.88
C THR A 47 -25.33 19.94 -1.47
N GLU A 48 -24.52 20.99 -1.29
CA GLU A 48 -24.04 21.43 0.03
C GLU A 48 -25.19 21.83 0.94
N ARG A 49 -26.15 22.61 0.44
CA ARG A 49 -27.35 22.97 1.21
C ARG A 49 -28.14 21.75 1.64
N GLN A 50 -28.34 20.79 0.75
CA GLN A 50 -29.05 19.55 1.08
C GLN A 50 -28.30 18.69 2.11
N ILE A 51 -26.97 18.67 2.07
CA ILE A 51 -26.15 18.00 3.07
C ILE A 51 -26.30 18.68 4.42
N GLN A 52 -26.22 20.00 4.45
CA GLN A 52 -26.37 20.79 5.68
C GLN A 52 -27.76 20.61 6.30
N GLU A 53 -28.83 20.70 5.51
CA GLU A 53 -30.21 20.48 5.97
C GLU A 53 -30.38 19.05 6.55
N ALA A 54 -29.78 18.04 5.91
CA ALA A 54 -29.85 16.67 6.40
C ALA A 54 -29.04 16.48 7.70
N GLN A 55 -27.91 17.16 7.86
CA GLN A 55 -27.09 17.13 9.08
C GLN A 55 -27.79 17.83 10.25
N GLU A 56 -28.39 18.99 10.00
CA GLU A 56 -29.20 19.70 10.99
C GLU A 56 -30.38 18.86 11.47
N ARG A 57 -31.04 18.14 10.54
CA ARG A 57 -32.14 17.23 10.90
C ARG A 57 -31.67 16.03 11.70
N ILE A 58 -30.50 15.47 11.40
CA ILE A 58 -29.88 14.41 12.20
C ILE A 58 -29.62 14.89 13.62
N SER A 59 -29.05 16.08 13.80
CA SER A 59 -28.78 16.65 15.12
C SER A 59 -30.08 16.87 15.92
N ALA A 60 -31.11 17.44 15.28
CA ALA A 60 -32.39 17.62 15.90
C ALA A 60 -33.06 16.30 16.36
N LEU A 61 -32.98 15.26 15.51
CA LEU A 61 -33.51 13.95 15.87
C LEU A 61 -32.71 13.26 17.00
N GLN A 62 -31.41 13.52 17.08
CA GLN A 62 -30.55 13.04 18.18
C GLN A 62 -30.91 13.75 19.49
N GLU A 63 -31.18 15.06 19.45
CA GLU A 63 -31.65 15.82 20.60
C GLU A 63 -33.04 15.35 21.06
N GLU A 64 -34.00 15.20 20.16
CA GLU A 64 -35.33 14.67 20.46
C GLU A 64 -35.26 13.24 21.08
N MET A 65 -34.31 12.44 20.60
CA MET A 65 -34.08 11.09 21.12
C MET A 65 -33.46 11.15 22.53
N ALA A 66 -32.52 12.06 22.77
CA ALA A 66 -31.89 12.28 24.07
C ALA A 66 -32.89 12.79 25.11
N GLU A 67 -33.75 13.76 24.74
CA GLU A 67 -34.84 14.25 25.59
C GLU A 67 -35.85 13.14 25.97
N THR A 68 -36.10 12.22 25.04
CA THR A 68 -37.04 11.11 25.24
C THR A 68 -36.48 10.03 26.15
N LEU A 69 -35.15 9.82 26.18
CA LEU A 69 -34.45 8.73 26.89
C LEU A 69 -33.72 9.18 28.17
N GLY A 70 -33.59 10.53 28.41
CA GLY A 70 -32.81 11.09 29.51
C GLY A 70 -31.30 11.14 29.25
N GLU A 71 -30.58 12.04 29.93
CA GLU A 71 -29.18 12.41 29.68
C GLU A 71 -28.09 11.29 29.83
N GLN A 72 -28.47 10.05 30.12
CA GLN A 72 -27.54 8.94 30.33
C GLN A 72 -27.56 7.84 29.26
N TYR A 73 -28.21 8.07 28.13
CA TYR A 73 -28.32 7.04 27.09
C TYR A 73 -27.35 7.34 25.94
N ASP A 74 -26.24 6.59 25.91
CA ASP A 74 -25.44 6.44 24.70
C ASP A 74 -26.33 5.77 23.63
N PRO A 75 -26.48 6.32 22.42
CA PRO A 75 -27.34 5.76 21.37
C PRO A 75 -26.82 4.45 20.76
N VAL A 76 -26.37 3.55 21.59
CA VAL A 76 -26.15 2.17 21.24
C VAL A 76 -27.51 1.48 21.28
N LEU A 77 -28.06 1.17 20.09
CA LEU A 77 -29.23 0.33 19.96
C LEU A 77 -29.21 -0.82 20.96
N PRO A 78 -30.25 -1.04 21.77
CA PRO A 78 -30.36 -2.22 22.64
C PRO A 78 -29.98 -3.48 21.87
N SER A 79 -29.27 -4.40 22.48
CA SER A 79 -28.80 -5.64 21.82
C SER A 79 -29.93 -6.45 21.13
N ALA A 80 -31.16 -6.30 21.58
CA ALA A 80 -32.34 -6.89 20.94
C ALA A 80 -32.83 -6.17 19.67
N LEU A 81 -32.44 -4.90 19.47
CA LEU A 81 -32.76 -4.11 18.28
C LEU A 81 -31.53 -3.90 17.39
N ARG A 82 -30.34 -4.26 17.85
CA ARG A 82 -29.26 -4.55 16.94
C ARG A 82 -29.77 -5.73 16.12
N GLN A 83 -30.19 -5.47 14.88
CA GLN A 83 -30.08 -6.51 13.89
C GLN A 83 -28.64 -6.96 14.00
N SER A 84 -28.41 -8.05 14.73
CA SER A 84 -27.18 -8.79 14.55
C SER A 84 -27.12 -8.93 13.05
N SER A 85 -26.12 -8.37 12.43
CA SER A 85 -25.76 -8.76 11.07
C SER A 85 -25.31 -10.20 11.22
N ALA A 86 -26.30 -11.07 11.43
CA ALA A 86 -26.10 -12.49 11.39
C ALA A 86 -25.43 -12.71 10.06
N ARG A 87 -24.21 -13.21 10.11
CA ARG A 87 -23.42 -13.51 8.95
C ARG A 87 -24.34 -14.26 7.99
N LYS A 88 -24.64 -13.67 6.83
CA LYS A 88 -25.42 -14.38 5.82
C LYS A 88 -24.67 -15.68 5.51
N PRO A 89 -25.34 -16.82 5.47
CA PRO A 89 -24.71 -18.07 5.11
C PRO A 89 -24.05 -17.93 3.74
N LEU A 90 -22.92 -18.59 3.55
CA LEU A 90 -22.25 -18.61 2.24
C LEU A 90 -23.16 -19.29 1.22
N PRO A 91 -23.18 -18.83 -0.05
CA PRO A 91 -24.10 -19.34 -1.07
C PRO A 91 -24.03 -20.85 -1.20
N ALA A 92 -25.17 -21.51 -1.15
CA ALA A 92 -25.27 -22.98 -1.26
C ALA A 92 -24.85 -23.51 -2.65
N SER A 93 -24.90 -22.64 -3.66
CA SER A 93 -24.49 -22.95 -5.05
C SER A 93 -22.99 -23.09 -5.25
N LEU A 94 -22.18 -22.63 -4.30
CA LEU A 94 -20.73 -22.73 -4.42
C LEU A 94 -20.23 -24.14 -4.12
N PRO A 95 -19.21 -24.64 -4.83
CA PRO A 95 -18.54 -25.90 -4.49
C PRO A 95 -18.03 -25.86 -3.06
N ARG A 96 -18.18 -26.98 -2.34
CA ARG A 96 -17.70 -27.13 -0.97
C ARG A 96 -16.62 -28.20 -0.91
N GLU A 97 -15.54 -27.87 -0.24
CA GLU A 97 -14.48 -28.79 0.15
C GLU A 97 -14.60 -29.01 1.66
N THR A 98 -14.88 -30.24 2.07
CA THR A 98 -14.99 -30.57 3.49
C THR A 98 -13.66 -31.09 4.00
N ARG A 99 -13.12 -30.46 5.05
CA ARG A 99 -11.93 -30.88 5.76
C ARG A 99 -12.33 -31.34 7.16
N VAL A 100 -12.03 -32.59 7.50
CA VAL A 100 -12.28 -33.13 8.83
C VAL A 100 -10.97 -33.21 9.59
N ILE A 101 -10.92 -32.49 10.72
CA ILE A 101 -9.77 -32.47 11.62
C ILE A 101 -10.13 -33.23 12.87
N ARG A 102 -9.62 -34.45 13.00
CA ARG A 102 -9.84 -35.33 14.13
C ARG A 102 -8.79 -35.07 15.22
N PRO A 103 -9.13 -35.29 16.52
CA PRO A 103 -8.12 -35.32 17.56
C PRO A 103 -7.13 -36.47 17.32
N GLU A 104 -5.89 -36.27 17.79
CA GLU A 104 -4.83 -37.29 17.69
C GLU A 104 -4.99 -38.43 18.70
N GLU A 105 -5.75 -38.18 19.75
CA GLU A 105 -5.98 -39.13 20.84
C GLU A 105 -6.89 -40.28 20.38
N GLU A 106 -6.42 -41.50 20.51
CA GLU A 106 -7.19 -42.71 20.26
C GLU A 106 -7.98 -43.17 21.48
N CYS A 107 -7.55 -42.76 22.68
CA CYS A 107 -8.21 -43.01 23.96
C CYS A 107 -8.17 -41.80 24.87
N CYS A 108 -8.94 -41.78 25.94
CA CYS A 108 -8.98 -40.68 26.89
C CYS A 108 -7.61 -40.44 27.51
N PRO A 109 -7.02 -39.22 27.42
CA PRO A 109 -5.72 -38.90 28.00
C PRO A 109 -5.69 -38.96 29.51
N ASP A 110 -6.84 -38.82 30.17
CA ASP A 110 -6.92 -38.82 31.64
C ASP A 110 -7.06 -40.23 32.23
N CYS A 111 -7.86 -41.11 31.62
CA CYS A 111 -8.16 -42.41 32.22
C CYS A 111 -7.96 -43.61 31.26
N GLY A 112 -7.53 -43.39 30.00
CA GLY A 112 -7.35 -44.43 29.00
C GLY A 112 -8.66 -45.11 28.53
N GLY A 113 -9.85 -44.48 28.83
CA GLY A 113 -11.12 -44.97 28.41
C GLY A 113 -11.42 -44.76 26.93
N GLU A 114 -12.41 -45.50 26.43
CA GLU A 114 -12.91 -45.36 25.05
C GLU A 114 -13.55 -44.00 24.83
N LEU A 115 -13.33 -43.42 23.66
CA LEU A 115 -13.89 -42.12 23.23
C LEU A 115 -15.11 -42.34 22.33
N SER A 116 -16.23 -41.68 22.63
CA SER A 116 -17.44 -41.67 21.80
C SER A 116 -17.73 -40.31 21.20
N SER A 117 -18.45 -40.29 20.08
CA SER A 117 -18.78 -39.03 19.38
C SER A 117 -19.75 -38.18 20.23
N LEU A 118 -19.39 -36.94 20.48
CA LEU A 118 -20.22 -35.96 21.19
C LEU A 118 -20.85 -34.92 20.25
N GLY A 119 -20.32 -34.78 19.04
CA GLY A 119 -20.74 -33.79 18.05
C GLY A 119 -19.58 -33.30 17.22
N CYS A 120 -19.82 -32.24 16.47
CA CYS A 120 -18.81 -31.65 15.58
C CYS A 120 -18.97 -30.13 15.52
N ASP A 121 -17.90 -29.40 15.70
CA ASP A 121 -17.85 -27.97 15.38
C ASP A 121 -17.54 -27.80 13.89
N VAL A 122 -18.36 -27.02 13.19
CA VAL A 122 -18.22 -26.73 11.77
C VAL A 122 -17.93 -25.26 11.56
N SER A 123 -16.91 -24.96 10.76
CA SER A 123 -16.60 -23.61 10.32
C SER A 123 -16.45 -23.57 8.80
N GLU A 124 -16.88 -22.46 8.19
CA GLU A 124 -16.81 -22.27 6.75
C GLU A 124 -15.85 -21.13 6.39
N GLN A 125 -15.11 -21.30 5.30
CA GLN A 125 -14.19 -20.32 4.74
C GLN A 125 -14.46 -20.18 3.25
N LEU A 126 -14.55 -18.93 2.77
CA LEU A 126 -14.69 -18.64 1.35
C LEU A 126 -13.30 -18.52 0.71
N GLU A 127 -13.07 -19.32 -0.32
CA GLU A 127 -11.78 -19.33 -1.03
C GLU A 127 -11.95 -19.09 -2.52
N LEU A 128 -10.97 -18.48 -3.16
CA LEU A 128 -10.90 -18.26 -4.60
C LEU A 128 -9.87 -19.17 -5.23
N ILE A 129 -10.28 -19.92 -6.25
CA ILE A 129 -9.38 -20.78 -7.03
C ILE A 129 -9.56 -20.45 -8.50
N SER A 130 -8.47 -20.01 -9.16
CA SER A 130 -8.43 -19.87 -10.63
C SER A 130 -9.73 -19.33 -11.23
N SER A 131 -10.17 -18.15 -10.75
CA SER A 131 -11.40 -17.46 -11.20
C SER A 131 -12.73 -18.05 -10.72
N ALA A 132 -12.70 -18.93 -9.74
CA ALA A 132 -13.91 -19.50 -9.13
C ALA A 132 -13.86 -19.45 -7.60
N PHE A 133 -15.00 -19.22 -6.98
CA PHE A 133 -15.14 -19.31 -5.53
C PHE A 133 -15.45 -20.73 -5.10
N LYS A 134 -14.90 -21.16 -3.97
CA LYS A 134 -15.30 -22.35 -3.24
C LYS A 134 -15.49 -22.04 -1.76
N VAL A 135 -16.23 -22.88 -1.07
CA VAL A 135 -16.31 -22.85 0.39
C VAL A 135 -15.48 -24.00 0.95
N ILE A 136 -14.57 -23.66 1.87
CA ILE A 136 -13.83 -24.65 2.65
C ILE A 136 -14.60 -24.83 3.96
N GLU A 137 -15.22 -25.99 4.13
CA GLU A 137 -15.91 -26.37 5.36
C GLU A 137 -14.95 -27.19 6.23
N THR A 138 -14.60 -26.67 7.39
CA THR A 138 -13.75 -27.35 8.37
C THR A 138 -14.60 -27.91 9.48
N GLN A 139 -14.60 -29.24 9.62
CA GLN A 139 -15.30 -29.99 10.66
C GLN A 139 -14.29 -30.48 11.70
N ARG A 140 -14.55 -30.21 12.97
CA ARG A 140 -13.76 -30.70 14.10
C ARG A 140 -14.66 -31.53 15.02
N PRO A 141 -14.66 -32.87 14.89
CA PRO A 141 -15.42 -33.76 15.76
C PRO A 141 -15.00 -33.59 17.22
N LYS A 142 -15.97 -33.66 18.11
CA LYS A 142 -15.80 -33.74 19.57
C LYS A 142 -16.00 -35.16 19.99
N LEU A 143 -15.07 -35.71 20.76
CA LEU A 143 -15.12 -37.02 21.32
C LEU A 143 -15.19 -36.92 22.86
N ALA A 144 -16.09 -37.68 23.48
CA ALA A 144 -16.20 -37.77 24.93
C ALA A 144 -15.72 -39.14 25.43
N CYS A 145 -15.01 -39.15 26.53
CA CYS A 145 -14.64 -40.41 27.20
C CYS A 145 -15.86 -41.05 27.86
N CYS A 146 -16.07 -42.32 27.59
CA CYS A 146 -17.18 -43.11 28.19
C CYS A 146 -17.02 -43.36 29.69
N ARG A 147 -15.83 -43.09 30.28
CA ARG A 147 -15.54 -43.37 31.69
C ARG A 147 -15.46 -42.12 32.57
N CYS A 148 -14.93 -41.02 32.09
CA CYS A 148 -14.67 -39.80 32.89
C CYS A 148 -15.21 -38.52 32.28
N ASP A 149 -15.98 -38.58 31.20
CA ASP A 149 -16.58 -37.45 30.49
C ASP A 149 -15.56 -36.41 29.94
N HIS A 150 -14.26 -36.74 29.93
CA HIS A 150 -13.27 -35.88 29.33
C HIS A 150 -13.52 -35.69 27.83
N ILE A 151 -13.53 -34.43 27.36
CA ILE A 151 -13.77 -34.08 25.95
C ILE A 151 -12.47 -33.84 25.23
N VAL A 152 -12.30 -34.50 24.09
CA VAL A 152 -11.16 -34.37 23.19
C VAL A 152 -11.62 -33.78 21.87
N GLN A 153 -10.93 -32.78 21.39
CA GLN A 153 -11.18 -32.14 20.12
C GLN A 153 -9.87 -31.59 19.52
N ALA A 154 -9.71 -31.66 18.20
CA ALA A 154 -8.58 -31.05 17.54
C ALA A 154 -8.52 -29.53 17.78
N PRO A 155 -7.33 -28.93 17.89
CA PRO A 155 -7.19 -27.48 18.02
C PRO A 155 -7.78 -26.76 16.82
N VAL A 156 -8.20 -25.51 17.01
CA VAL A 156 -8.69 -24.65 15.92
C VAL A 156 -7.51 -24.32 15.02
N PRO A 157 -7.57 -24.59 13.70
CA PRO A 157 -6.53 -24.16 12.78
C PRO A 157 -6.36 -22.65 12.82
N SER A 158 -5.13 -22.17 12.66
CA SER A 158 -4.84 -20.76 12.52
C SER A 158 -5.55 -20.20 11.28
N LYS A 159 -6.10 -18.99 11.41
CA LYS A 159 -6.72 -18.26 10.31
C LYS A 159 -5.88 -17.03 10.00
N PRO A 160 -5.72 -16.66 8.71
CA PRO A 160 -4.97 -15.47 8.32
C PRO A 160 -5.47 -14.19 9.02
N ILE A 161 -6.79 -14.06 9.13
CA ILE A 161 -7.45 -12.97 9.83
C ILE A 161 -8.40 -13.57 10.87
N ALA A 162 -8.21 -13.20 12.13
CA ALA A 162 -9.09 -13.64 13.20
C ALA A 162 -10.55 -13.26 12.92
N ARG A 163 -11.46 -14.19 13.17
CA ARG A 163 -12.91 -14.00 12.95
C ARG A 163 -13.32 -13.69 11.51
N SER A 164 -12.46 -13.88 10.53
CA SER A 164 -12.78 -13.76 9.10
C SER A 164 -13.11 -15.13 8.50
N TYR A 165 -13.88 -15.09 7.41
CA TYR A 165 -14.15 -16.26 6.58
C TYR A 165 -13.36 -16.27 5.27
N ALA A 166 -12.46 -15.29 5.07
CA ALA A 166 -11.64 -15.23 3.88
C ALA A 166 -10.50 -16.24 3.95
N GLY A 167 -10.35 -17.03 2.90
CA GLY A 167 -9.19 -17.87 2.68
C GLY A 167 -7.99 -17.09 2.20
N ALA A 168 -6.80 -17.68 2.34
CA ALA A 168 -5.55 -17.04 1.95
C ALA A 168 -5.51 -16.67 0.45
N GLY A 169 -6.03 -17.54 -0.42
CA GLY A 169 -6.12 -17.28 -1.86
C GLY A 169 -7.04 -16.12 -2.19
N LEU A 170 -8.17 -15.99 -1.52
CA LEU A 170 -9.07 -14.85 -1.69
C LEU A 170 -8.43 -13.54 -1.22
N LEU A 171 -7.77 -13.55 -0.07
CA LEU A 171 -7.06 -12.38 0.45
C LEU A 171 -5.93 -11.93 -0.49
N ALA A 172 -5.13 -12.89 -0.97
CA ALA A 172 -4.06 -12.61 -1.94
C ALA A 172 -4.62 -12.02 -3.24
N HIS A 173 -5.75 -12.53 -3.73
CA HIS A 173 -6.39 -12.04 -4.94
C HIS A 173 -6.90 -10.60 -4.79
N VAL A 174 -7.56 -10.28 -3.69
CA VAL A 174 -8.08 -8.93 -3.40
C VAL A 174 -6.93 -7.91 -3.32
N VAL A 175 -5.86 -8.25 -2.61
CA VAL A 175 -4.70 -7.37 -2.43
C VAL A 175 -3.95 -7.18 -3.75
N THR A 176 -3.69 -8.25 -4.49
CA THR A 176 -3.04 -8.19 -5.80
C THR A 176 -3.88 -7.39 -6.79
N GLY A 177 -5.18 -7.59 -6.81
CA GLY A 177 -6.11 -6.83 -7.64
C GLY A 177 -5.97 -5.33 -7.41
N LYS A 178 -5.92 -4.88 -6.17
CA LYS A 178 -5.83 -3.47 -5.83
C LYS A 178 -4.46 -2.86 -6.10
N TYR A 179 -3.38 -3.50 -5.66
CA TYR A 179 -2.04 -2.91 -5.64
C TYR A 179 -1.15 -3.32 -6.81
N ALA A 180 -1.44 -4.44 -7.46
CA ALA A 180 -0.71 -4.88 -8.65
C ALA A 180 -1.46 -4.58 -9.95
N ASP A 181 -2.78 -4.84 -9.97
CA ASP A 181 -3.61 -4.72 -11.18
C ASP A 181 -4.40 -3.39 -11.22
N HIS A 182 -4.21 -2.56 -10.21
CA HIS A 182 -4.83 -1.22 -10.10
C HIS A 182 -6.36 -1.23 -10.12
N LEU A 183 -6.96 -2.31 -9.61
CA LEU A 183 -8.38 -2.55 -9.57
C LEU A 183 -8.97 -2.10 -8.21
N PRO A 184 -9.66 -0.96 -8.14
CA PRO A 184 -10.22 -0.46 -6.87
C PRO A 184 -11.19 -1.45 -6.25
N LEU A 185 -11.30 -1.41 -4.92
CA LEU A 185 -12.16 -2.34 -4.19
C LEU A 185 -13.64 -2.27 -4.58
N TYR A 186 -14.13 -1.10 -4.99
CA TYR A 186 -15.51 -0.97 -5.47
C TYR A 186 -15.76 -1.74 -6.77
N ARG A 187 -14.78 -1.78 -7.67
CA ARG A 187 -14.87 -2.60 -8.90
C ARG A 187 -14.77 -4.08 -8.59
N GLN A 188 -13.88 -4.46 -7.67
CA GLN A 188 -13.77 -5.86 -7.22
C GLN A 188 -15.09 -6.33 -6.60
N SER A 189 -15.71 -5.52 -5.73
CA SER A 189 -17.03 -5.82 -5.16
C SER A 189 -18.09 -6.08 -6.23
N GLU A 190 -18.12 -5.29 -7.29
CA GLU A 190 -19.03 -5.48 -8.43
C GLU A 190 -18.72 -6.75 -9.24
N ILE A 191 -17.45 -7.05 -9.45
CA ILE A 191 -17.01 -8.27 -10.15
C ILE A 191 -17.47 -9.51 -9.38
N TYR A 192 -17.26 -9.55 -8.06
CA TYR A 192 -17.64 -10.69 -7.23
C TYR A 192 -19.16 -10.86 -7.14
N ARG A 193 -19.89 -9.75 -7.09
CA ARG A 193 -21.35 -9.78 -7.12
C ARG A 193 -21.89 -10.43 -8.39
N ARG A 194 -21.28 -10.15 -9.56
CA ARG A 194 -21.66 -10.82 -10.82
C ARG A 194 -21.33 -12.31 -10.82
N GLN A 195 -20.40 -12.74 -9.97
CA GLN A 195 -20.07 -14.15 -9.78
C GLN A 195 -20.94 -14.82 -8.67
N GLY A 196 -21.93 -14.11 -8.15
CA GLY A 196 -22.85 -14.62 -7.12
C GLY A 196 -22.35 -14.48 -5.68
N VAL A 197 -21.26 -13.75 -5.44
CA VAL A 197 -20.69 -13.56 -4.09
C VAL A 197 -20.75 -12.08 -3.70
N GLU A 198 -21.51 -11.78 -2.66
CA GLU A 198 -21.62 -10.43 -2.12
C GLU A 198 -20.49 -10.13 -1.13
N LEU A 199 -19.52 -9.32 -1.55
CA LEU A 199 -18.44 -8.79 -0.71
C LEU A 199 -18.49 -7.26 -0.76
N SER A 200 -18.83 -6.62 0.36
CA SER A 200 -18.91 -5.16 0.41
C SER A 200 -17.52 -4.52 0.35
N ARG A 201 -17.44 -3.30 -0.15
CA ARG A 201 -16.19 -2.50 -0.15
C ARG A 201 -15.60 -2.36 1.25
N ALA A 202 -16.44 -2.20 2.26
CA ALA A 202 -16.01 -2.10 3.65
C ALA A 202 -15.35 -3.40 4.13
N THR A 203 -15.90 -4.56 3.76
CA THR A 203 -15.31 -5.86 4.06
C THR A 203 -13.97 -6.03 3.37
N LEU A 204 -13.89 -5.75 2.07
CA LEU A 204 -12.65 -5.83 1.31
C LEU A 204 -11.58 -4.86 1.85
N GLY A 205 -11.98 -3.66 2.26
CA GLY A 205 -11.08 -2.69 2.88
C GLY A 205 -10.52 -3.16 4.22
N ARG A 206 -11.35 -3.75 5.07
CA ARG A 206 -10.90 -4.34 6.34
C ARG A 206 -9.94 -5.51 6.11
N TRP A 207 -10.22 -6.38 5.16
CA TRP A 207 -9.33 -7.48 4.82
C TRP A 207 -7.98 -6.99 4.31
N THR A 208 -7.99 -6.00 3.43
CA THR A 208 -6.76 -5.38 2.93
C THR A 208 -5.91 -4.80 4.06
N GLY A 209 -6.51 -4.07 4.99
CA GLY A 209 -5.82 -3.54 6.17
C GLY A 209 -5.28 -4.65 7.08
N ALA A 210 -6.07 -5.68 7.35
CA ALA A 210 -5.65 -6.80 8.17
C ALA A 210 -4.51 -7.61 7.54
N VAL A 211 -4.49 -7.77 6.23
CA VAL A 211 -3.36 -8.40 5.51
C VAL A 211 -2.10 -7.54 5.64
N ALA A 212 -2.20 -6.22 5.50
CA ALA A 212 -1.06 -5.32 5.70
C ALA A 212 -0.48 -5.45 7.11
N GLU A 213 -1.32 -5.49 8.14
CA GLU A 213 -0.90 -5.71 9.53
C GLU A 213 -0.26 -7.08 9.73
N LEU A 214 -0.82 -8.13 9.14
CA LEU A 214 -0.26 -9.48 9.18
C LEU A 214 1.15 -9.55 8.58
N LEU A 215 1.41 -8.77 7.54
CA LEU A 215 2.67 -8.75 6.79
C LEU A 215 3.68 -7.71 7.33
N GLU A 216 3.35 -6.97 8.37
CA GLU A 216 4.23 -5.95 8.94
C GLU A 216 5.62 -6.47 9.34
N PRO A 217 5.78 -7.68 9.93
CA PRO A 217 7.10 -8.23 10.20
C PRO A 217 7.97 -8.41 8.94
N LEU A 218 7.38 -8.79 7.82
CA LEU A 218 8.06 -8.85 6.52
C LEU A 218 8.42 -7.47 5.98
N TYR A 219 7.55 -6.51 6.14
CA TYR A 219 7.80 -5.12 5.81
C TYR A 219 9.01 -4.56 6.56
N ASP A 220 9.15 -4.84 7.84
CA ASP A 220 10.28 -4.42 8.66
C ASP A 220 11.59 -5.09 8.23
N VAL A 221 11.57 -6.38 7.94
CA VAL A 221 12.73 -7.12 7.43
C VAL A 221 13.15 -6.62 6.05
N LEU A 222 12.20 -6.29 5.20
CA LEU A 222 12.46 -5.71 3.87
C LEU A 222 13.12 -4.33 3.99
N ARG A 223 12.65 -3.50 4.91
CA ARG A 223 13.26 -2.22 5.24
C ARG A 223 14.74 -2.38 5.63
N GLN A 224 15.04 -3.30 6.53
CA GLN A 224 16.41 -3.58 6.97
C GLN A 224 17.30 -4.00 5.79
N TYR A 225 16.78 -4.79 4.88
CA TYR A 225 17.50 -5.22 3.69
C TYR A 225 17.77 -4.06 2.72
N VAL A 226 16.77 -3.25 2.41
CA VAL A 226 16.89 -2.10 1.50
C VAL A 226 17.87 -1.06 2.04
N LEU A 227 17.85 -0.83 3.35
CA LEU A 227 18.65 0.21 4.01
C LEU A 227 20.01 -0.28 4.55
N MET A 228 20.48 -1.46 4.14
CA MET A 228 21.88 -1.83 4.37
C MET A 228 22.82 -0.81 3.72
N PRO A 229 24.05 -0.62 4.26
CA PRO A 229 25.03 0.28 3.64
C PRO A 229 25.25 -0.02 2.17
N GLY A 230 25.44 1.00 1.36
CA GLY A 230 25.65 0.89 -0.08
C GLY A 230 25.07 2.06 -0.86
N LYS A 231 24.26 1.76 -1.86
CA LYS A 231 23.54 2.75 -2.66
C LYS A 231 22.04 2.51 -2.58
N VAL A 232 21.28 3.58 -2.31
CA VAL A 232 19.83 3.57 -2.27
C VAL A 232 19.29 4.70 -3.14
N HIS A 233 18.29 4.40 -3.96
CA HIS A 233 17.53 5.39 -4.71
C HIS A 233 16.30 5.82 -3.91
N ALA A 234 16.01 7.12 -3.88
CA ALA A 234 14.85 7.65 -3.18
C ALA A 234 14.06 8.62 -4.05
N ASP A 235 12.75 8.62 -3.84
CA ASP A 235 11.82 9.58 -4.43
C ASP A 235 10.53 9.60 -3.61
N ASP A 236 9.59 10.47 -3.94
CA ASP A 236 8.28 10.54 -3.31
C ASP A 236 7.18 10.88 -4.32
N ILE A 237 5.96 10.47 -3.99
CA ILE A 237 4.77 10.76 -4.80
C ILE A 237 3.66 11.30 -3.90
N PRO A 238 2.92 12.34 -4.34
CA PRO A 238 1.77 12.83 -3.59
C PRO A 238 0.62 11.83 -3.63
N VAL A 239 0.00 11.62 -2.48
CA VAL A 239 -1.19 10.79 -2.32
C VAL A 239 -2.29 11.63 -1.67
N PRO A 240 -3.43 11.84 -2.35
CA PRO A 240 -4.59 12.45 -1.73
C PRO A 240 -5.13 11.54 -0.62
N VAL A 241 -5.42 12.10 0.54
CA VAL A 241 -6.03 11.39 1.67
C VAL A 241 -7.31 12.11 2.07
N GLN A 242 -8.37 11.33 2.23
CA GLN A 242 -9.65 11.87 2.64
C GLN A 242 -9.57 12.46 4.05
N GLU A 243 -10.09 13.66 4.23
CA GLU A 243 -10.18 14.32 5.51
C GLU A 243 -11.65 14.28 5.98
N PRO A 244 -11.98 13.43 6.96
CA PRO A 244 -13.35 13.26 7.40
C PRO A 244 -13.94 14.58 7.89
N GLY A 245 -15.15 14.89 7.46
CA GLY A 245 -15.89 16.11 7.85
C GLY A 245 -15.54 17.38 7.06
N SER A 246 -14.43 17.42 6.30
CA SER A 246 -14.04 18.62 5.54
C SER A 246 -14.58 18.65 4.10
N GLY A 247 -14.99 17.48 3.56
CA GLY A 247 -15.34 17.32 2.15
C GLY A 247 -14.16 17.49 1.18
N LYS A 248 -12.94 17.57 1.72
CA LYS A 248 -11.70 17.79 0.96
C LYS A 248 -10.72 16.63 1.18
N THR A 249 -9.72 16.56 0.33
CA THR A 249 -8.55 15.72 0.54
C THR A 249 -7.35 16.58 0.91
N ARG A 250 -6.51 16.08 1.82
CA ARG A 250 -5.18 16.65 2.05
C ARG A 250 -4.15 15.85 1.26
N THR A 251 -3.01 16.46 1.00
CA THR A 251 -1.92 15.81 0.25
C THR A 251 -0.92 15.18 1.22
N ALA A 252 -0.94 13.85 1.29
CA ALA A 252 0.08 13.06 1.95
C ALA A 252 1.15 12.59 0.96
N ARG A 253 2.13 11.85 1.42
CA ARG A 253 3.23 11.32 0.61
C ARG A 253 3.44 9.83 0.81
N LEU A 254 3.78 9.15 -0.27
CA LEU A 254 4.47 7.87 -0.27
C LEU A 254 5.90 8.09 -0.70
N TRP A 255 6.83 7.75 0.19
CA TRP A 255 8.26 7.75 -0.07
C TRP A 255 8.67 6.38 -0.57
N VAL A 256 9.61 6.32 -1.48
CA VAL A 256 10.16 5.07 -2.00
C VAL A 256 11.66 5.03 -1.82
N TYR A 257 12.17 3.89 -1.41
CA TYR A 257 13.60 3.59 -1.29
C TYR A 257 13.87 2.28 -2.02
N VAL A 258 14.78 2.31 -2.98
CA VAL A 258 15.06 1.16 -3.85
C VAL A 258 16.53 0.78 -3.76
N ARG A 259 16.77 -0.49 -3.49
CA ARG A 259 18.08 -1.13 -3.65
C ARG A 259 18.05 -1.97 -4.92
N ASP A 260 18.77 -1.56 -5.91
CA ASP A 260 18.88 -2.27 -7.18
C ASP A 260 20.26 -2.03 -7.80
N ASP A 261 21.15 -2.97 -7.67
CA ASP A 261 22.52 -2.91 -8.16
C ASP A 261 22.77 -3.84 -9.35
N ARG A 262 21.71 -4.29 -10.02
CA ARG A 262 21.81 -5.18 -11.20
C ARG A 262 22.56 -4.54 -12.35
N ASN A 263 22.44 -3.24 -12.54
CA ASN A 263 23.17 -2.51 -13.57
C ASN A 263 24.69 -2.49 -13.34
N ALA A 264 25.12 -2.73 -12.10
CA ALA A 264 26.53 -2.91 -11.74
C ALA A 264 26.94 -4.38 -11.63
N GLY A 265 26.18 -5.28 -12.24
CA GLY A 265 26.45 -6.72 -12.28
C GLY A 265 26.21 -7.48 -10.98
N SER A 266 25.58 -6.85 -9.99
CA SER A 266 25.30 -7.50 -8.72
C SER A 266 24.24 -8.60 -8.85
N GLN A 267 24.48 -9.72 -8.16
CA GLN A 267 23.54 -10.83 -8.02
C GLN A 267 22.60 -10.65 -6.80
N MET A 268 22.79 -9.62 -6.00
CA MET A 268 21.91 -9.33 -4.86
C MET A 268 20.49 -9.01 -5.36
N PRO A 269 19.46 -9.64 -4.79
CA PRO A 269 18.08 -9.36 -5.18
C PRO A 269 17.72 -7.89 -5.03
N PRO A 270 17.12 -7.26 -6.05
CA PRO A 270 16.61 -5.91 -5.93
C PRO A 270 15.40 -5.89 -5.00
N ALA A 271 15.21 -4.79 -4.30
CA ALA A 271 14.09 -4.64 -3.37
C ALA A 271 13.64 -3.17 -3.28
N VAL A 272 12.38 -2.97 -3.00
CA VAL A 272 11.77 -1.66 -2.81
C VAL A 272 11.02 -1.60 -1.48
N TRP A 273 11.19 -0.49 -0.79
CA TRP A 273 10.49 -0.20 0.46
C TRP A 273 9.81 1.15 0.38
N PHE A 274 8.50 1.17 0.63
CA PHE A 274 7.69 2.38 0.68
C PHE A 274 7.43 2.77 2.13
N ALA A 275 7.33 4.08 2.38
CA ALA A 275 6.92 4.63 3.66
C ALA A 275 5.89 5.75 3.44
N TYR A 276 4.87 5.77 4.27
CA TYR A 276 3.82 6.78 4.24
C TYR A 276 4.14 7.93 5.22
N SER A 277 3.80 9.15 4.82
CA SER A 277 3.79 10.29 5.73
C SER A 277 2.61 11.23 5.44
N PRO A 278 2.08 11.94 6.46
CA PRO A 278 0.94 12.83 6.27
C PRO A 278 1.26 14.10 5.49
N ASP A 279 2.55 14.43 5.33
CA ASP A 279 3.03 15.61 4.61
C ASP A 279 4.42 15.35 3.99
N ARG A 280 4.98 16.36 3.31
CA ARG A 280 6.29 16.30 2.64
C ARG A 280 7.43 16.92 3.46
N LYS A 281 7.38 16.93 4.77
CA LYS A 281 8.45 17.51 5.59
C LYS A 281 9.70 16.63 5.58
N GLY A 282 10.87 17.27 5.62
CA GLY A 282 12.17 16.60 5.62
C GLY A 282 12.42 15.69 6.84
N ILE A 283 11.67 15.86 7.92
CA ILE A 283 11.77 14.98 9.09
C ILE A 283 11.42 13.53 8.77
N HIS A 284 10.54 13.29 7.78
CA HIS A 284 10.14 11.93 7.42
C HIS A 284 11.29 11.12 6.81
N PRO A 285 11.96 11.56 5.73
CA PRO A 285 13.14 10.85 5.22
C PRO A 285 14.29 10.81 6.22
N GLN A 286 14.44 11.82 7.10
CA GLN A 286 15.42 11.77 8.18
C GLN A 286 15.15 10.59 9.13
N ASN A 287 13.90 10.36 9.51
CA ASN A 287 13.51 9.23 10.36
C ASN A 287 13.67 7.89 9.62
N HIS A 288 13.25 7.83 8.34
CA HIS A 288 13.38 6.62 7.54
C HIS A 288 14.83 6.16 7.39
N LEU A 289 15.75 7.09 7.23
CA LEU A 289 17.16 6.85 6.95
C LEU A 289 18.08 7.08 8.16
N ALA A 290 17.53 7.13 9.37
CA ALA A 290 18.29 7.44 10.59
C ALA A 290 19.49 6.51 10.83
N GLY A 291 19.38 5.24 10.51
CA GLY A 291 20.45 4.25 10.63
C GLY A 291 21.23 3.97 9.34
N TYR A 292 20.92 4.67 8.26
CA TYR A 292 21.52 4.42 6.96
C TYR A 292 22.86 5.17 6.79
N SER A 293 23.83 4.50 6.17
CA SER A 293 25.07 5.08 5.70
C SER A 293 25.39 4.60 4.28
N GLY A 294 25.91 5.49 3.43
CA GLY A 294 26.21 5.18 2.03
C GLY A 294 25.78 6.29 1.08
N VAL A 295 25.46 5.95 -0.14
CA VAL A 295 25.00 6.88 -1.17
C VAL A 295 23.48 6.92 -1.20
N LEU A 296 22.90 8.10 -1.18
CA LEU A 296 21.48 8.34 -1.47
C LEU A 296 21.37 9.05 -2.82
N GLN A 297 20.79 8.39 -3.79
CA GLN A 297 20.51 8.94 -5.10
C GLN A 297 19.06 9.42 -5.17
N ALA A 298 18.87 10.71 -5.33
CA ALA A 298 17.58 11.36 -5.31
C ALA A 298 17.55 12.61 -6.19
N ASP A 299 16.39 13.22 -6.31
CA ASP A 299 16.25 14.55 -6.90
C ASP A 299 16.78 15.64 -5.95
N ALA A 300 16.70 16.89 -6.39
CA ALA A 300 17.17 18.05 -5.63
C ALA A 300 16.23 18.51 -4.51
N TYR A 301 15.35 17.64 -4.01
CA TYR A 301 14.42 18.00 -2.93
C TYR A 301 15.17 18.42 -1.66
N GLY A 302 14.89 19.63 -1.17
CA GLY A 302 15.60 20.22 -0.02
C GLY A 302 15.43 19.48 1.30
N GLY A 303 14.40 18.63 1.42
CA GLY A 303 14.15 17.80 2.60
C GLY A 303 15.19 16.72 2.87
N TYR A 304 16.05 16.40 1.89
CA TYR A 304 17.17 15.47 2.08
C TYR A 304 18.45 16.15 2.59
N ARG A 305 18.50 17.47 2.62
CA ARG A 305 19.74 18.23 2.94
C ARG A 305 20.34 17.83 4.29
N ALA A 306 19.52 17.70 5.34
CA ALA A 306 20.00 17.32 6.66
C ALA A 306 20.68 15.94 6.67
N LEU A 307 20.25 15.02 5.82
CA LEU A 307 20.87 13.70 5.67
C LEU A 307 22.28 13.79 5.10
N TYR A 308 22.48 14.64 4.10
CA TYR A 308 23.79 14.86 3.48
C TYR A 308 24.75 15.61 4.42
N GLU A 309 24.24 16.58 5.19
CA GLU A 309 25.01 17.35 6.17
C GLU A 309 25.50 16.47 7.34
N SER A 310 24.87 15.34 7.61
CA SER A 310 25.31 14.39 8.64
C SER A 310 26.69 13.77 8.39
N GLY A 311 27.17 13.80 7.14
CA GLY A 311 28.43 13.19 6.71
C GLY A 311 28.39 11.67 6.52
N ARG A 312 27.32 10.99 6.94
CA ARG A 312 27.14 9.55 6.76
C ARG A 312 26.58 9.16 5.40
N ILE A 313 25.92 10.10 4.73
CA ILE A 313 25.20 9.90 3.48
C ILE A 313 25.80 10.81 2.42
N THR A 314 26.27 10.22 1.33
CA THR A 314 26.76 10.95 0.16
C THR A 314 25.61 11.21 -0.80
N GLU A 315 25.46 12.47 -1.22
CA GLU A 315 24.47 12.88 -2.21
C GLU A 315 24.89 12.44 -3.62
N ALA A 316 23.99 11.77 -4.34
CA ALA A 316 24.07 11.57 -5.78
C ALA A 316 22.79 12.11 -6.42
N ALA A 317 22.94 12.88 -7.49
CA ALA A 317 21.82 13.52 -8.16
C ALA A 317 21.33 12.73 -9.39
N CYS A 318 20.36 13.29 -10.09
CA CYS A 318 19.73 12.69 -11.24
C CYS A 318 19.95 13.53 -12.51
N MET A 319 20.75 13.03 -13.43
CA MET A 319 20.96 13.68 -14.73
C MET A 319 19.69 13.74 -15.57
N ALA A 320 18.78 12.79 -15.43
CA ALA A 320 17.50 12.81 -16.13
C ALA A 320 16.64 14.03 -15.76
N HIS A 321 16.66 14.46 -14.49
CA HIS A 321 15.97 15.67 -14.06
C HIS A 321 16.62 16.94 -14.66
N ALA A 322 17.94 17.01 -14.64
CA ALA A 322 18.66 18.12 -15.27
C ALA A 322 18.40 18.18 -16.79
N ARG A 323 18.46 17.04 -17.46
CA ARG A 323 18.14 16.91 -18.88
C ARG A 323 16.71 17.33 -19.19
N ARG A 324 15.74 16.92 -18.38
CA ARG A 324 14.32 17.27 -18.57
C ARG A 324 14.11 18.78 -18.56
N LYS A 325 14.75 19.49 -17.65
CA LYS A 325 14.65 20.96 -17.61
C LYS A 325 15.17 21.62 -18.91
N ILE A 326 16.25 21.12 -19.46
CA ILE A 326 16.80 21.59 -20.75
C ILE A 326 15.88 21.18 -21.89
N HIS A 327 15.38 19.94 -21.90
CA HIS A 327 14.47 19.43 -22.92
C HIS A 327 13.15 20.22 -22.96
N ASP A 328 12.60 20.59 -21.80
CA ASP A 328 11.36 21.37 -21.74
C ASP A 328 11.52 22.77 -22.33
N VAL A 329 12.69 23.37 -22.17
CA VAL A 329 13.02 24.64 -22.84
C VAL A 329 13.17 24.42 -24.36
N HIS A 330 13.91 23.39 -24.76
CA HIS A 330 14.11 23.03 -26.15
C HIS A 330 12.79 22.73 -26.88
N ALA A 331 11.87 22.01 -26.25
CA ALA A 331 10.57 21.68 -26.82
C ALA A 331 9.68 22.90 -27.08
N ARG A 332 9.82 23.97 -26.29
CA ARG A 332 9.09 25.23 -26.45
C ARG A 332 9.76 26.18 -27.44
N ALA A 333 11.07 26.29 -27.39
CA ALA A 333 11.86 27.19 -28.20
C ALA A 333 13.24 26.57 -28.46
N PRO A 334 13.37 25.72 -29.50
CA PRO A 334 14.67 25.11 -29.88
C PRO A 334 15.73 26.16 -30.20
N THR A 335 16.93 25.97 -29.68
CA THR A 335 18.10 26.78 -29.95
C THR A 335 19.30 25.87 -30.20
N ASP A 336 20.37 26.41 -30.81
CA ASP A 336 21.61 25.67 -30.99
C ASP A 336 22.23 25.30 -29.63
N ILE A 337 22.08 26.16 -28.63
CA ILE A 337 22.58 25.94 -27.26
C ILE A 337 21.83 24.75 -26.60
N THR A 338 20.52 24.71 -26.66
CA THR A 338 19.76 23.62 -26.09
C THR A 338 19.98 22.30 -26.84
N THR A 339 20.13 22.37 -28.17
CA THR A 339 20.46 21.21 -29.01
C THR A 339 21.82 20.61 -28.61
N GLU A 340 22.85 21.45 -28.49
CA GLU A 340 24.16 20.99 -28.08
C GLU A 340 24.20 20.44 -26.66
N ALA A 341 23.52 21.07 -25.72
CA ALA A 341 23.40 20.56 -24.35
C ALA A 341 22.82 19.16 -24.31
N LEU A 342 21.70 18.93 -25.02
CA LEU A 342 21.07 17.62 -25.09
C LEU A 342 21.95 16.58 -25.77
N GLN A 343 22.69 16.96 -26.83
CA GLN A 343 23.63 16.07 -27.49
C GLN A 343 24.76 15.64 -26.58
N ARG A 344 25.38 16.58 -25.84
CA ARG A 344 26.44 16.30 -24.89
C ARG A 344 25.99 15.38 -23.76
N ILE A 345 24.79 15.59 -23.22
CA ILE A 345 24.20 14.69 -22.22
C ILE A 345 23.91 13.31 -22.83
N GLY A 346 23.45 13.27 -24.09
CA GLY A 346 23.22 12.01 -24.82
C GLY A 346 24.50 11.16 -24.97
N GLU A 347 25.67 11.78 -25.15
CA GLU A 347 26.94 11.07 -25.20
C GLU A 347 27.28 10.38 -23.87
N LEU A 348 26.94 10.99 -22.73
CA LEU A 348 27.09 10.38 -21.40
C LEU A 348 26.22 9.14 -21.27
N TYR A 349 24.97 9.23 -21.70
CA TYR A 349 24.05 8.08 -21.69
C TYR A 349 24.46 6.96 -22.64
N ALA A 350 25.10 7.28 -23.76
CA ALA A 350 25.62 6.28 -24.69
C ALA A 350 26.71 5.42 -24.01
N ILE A 351 27.59 6.03 -23.24
CA ILE A 351 28.62 5.32 -22.46
C ILE A 351 27.94 4.40 -21.43
N GLU A 352 26.94 4.90 -20.71
CA GLU A 352 26.20 4.12 -19.72
C GLU A 352 25.51 2.90 -20.34
N ALA A 353 24.95 3.03 -21.54
CA ALA A 353 24.33 1.93 -22.27
C ALA A 353 25.32 0.78 -22.57
N GLU A 354 26.57 1.12 -22.87
CA GLU A 354 27.62 0.13 -23.17
C GLU A 354 28.06 -0.65 -21.91
N VAL A 355 28.06 0.00 -20.74
CA VAL A 355 28.57 -0.60 -19.49
C VAL A 355 27.49 -1.13 -18.57
N ARG A 356 26.24 -1.07 -18.99
CA ARG A 356 25.11 -1.58 -18.20
C ARG A 356 25.24 -3.09 -18.00
N GLY A 357 25.19 -3.53 -16.74
CA GLY A 357 25.35 -4.93 -16.36
C GLY A 357 26.81 -5.36 -16.19
N CYS A 358 27.78 -4.52 -16.54
CA CYS A 358 29.17 -4.73 -16.19
C CYS A 358 29.39 -4.55 -14.68
N SER A 359 30.52 -5.06 -14.15
CA SER A 359 30.86 -4.88 -12.75
C SER A 359 31.05 -3.41 -12.39
N ALA A 360 30.90 -3.07 -11.11
CA ALA A 360 31.14 -1.71 -10.63
C ALA A 360 32.55 -1.21 -10.96
N GLU A 361 33.56 -2.08 -10.92
CA GLU A 361 34.94 -1.77 -11.29
C GLU A 361 35.08 -1.43 -12.77
N GLN A 362 34.47 -2.21 -13.66
CA GLN A 362 34.46 -1.97 -15.09
C GLN A 362 33.71 -0.69 -15.45
N ARG A 363 32.59 -0.43 -14.82
CA ARG A 363 31.83 0.79 -14.97
C ARG A 363 32.66 2.01 -14.53
N LEU A 364 33.32 1.92 -13.38
CA LEU A 364 34.17 2.97 -12.86
C LEU A 364 35.32 3.28 -13.82
N ALA A 365 36.00 2.27 -14.35
CA ALA A 365 37.09 2.43 -15.29
C ALA A 365 36.63 3.17 -16.57
N ALA A 366 35.52 2.73 -17.18
CA ALA A 366 34.96 3.38 -18.36
C ALA A 366 34.54 4.84 -18.08
N ARG A 367 33.92 5.08 -16.94
CA ARG A 367 33.49 6.42 -16.53
C ARG A 367 34.68 7.38 -16.30
N LYS A 368 35.74 6.94 -15.64
CA LYS A 368 36.93 7.72 -15.43
C LYS A 368 37.65 8.06 -16.75
N THR A 369 37.69 7.10 -17.66
CA THR A 369 38.41 7.26 -18.94
C THR A 369 37.60 8.04 -19.96
N ARG A 370 36.28 7.82 -20.05
CA ARG A 370 35.42 8.32 -21.13
C ARG A 370 34.40 9.35 -20.68
N ALA A 371 33.71 9.12 -19.55
CA ALA A 371 32.62 9.98 -19.07
C ALA A 371 33.16 11.23 -18.34
N ALA A 372 34.13 11.09 -17.46
CA ALA A 372 34.67 12.23 -16.71
C ALA A 372 35.21 13.36 -17.59
N PRO A 373 35.96 13.10 -18.67
CA PRO A 373 36.37 14.15 -19.62
C PRO A 373 35.17 14.85 -20.28
N LEU A 374 34.12 14.10 -20.65
CA LEU A 374 32.91 14.68 -21.23
C LEU A 374 32.12 15.50 -20.21
N MET A 375 32.06 15.07 -18.95
CA MET A 375 31.47 15.86 -17.86
C MET A 375 32.21 17.17 -17.66
N GLN A 376 33.54 17.16 -17.63
CA GLN A 376 34.33 18.37 -17.49
C GLN A 376 34.15 19.31 -18.69
N SER A 377 34.13 18.76 -19.89
CA SER A 377 33.86 19.52 -21.11
C SER A 377 32.48 20.15 -21.10
N LEU A 378 31.44 19.41 -20.63
CA LEU A 378 30.10 19.93 -20.47
C LEU A 378 30.05 21.08 -19.45
N TYR A 379 30.71 20.91 -18.31
CA TYR A 379 30.79 21.96 -17.29
C TYR A 379 31.42 23.25 -17.85
N ASP A 380 32.57 23.15 -18.49
CA ASP A 380 33.27 24.29 -19.06
C ASP A 380 32.45 24.98 -20.15
N TRP A 381 31.79 24.20 -21.01
CA TRP A 381 30.93 24.72 -22.05
C TRP A 381 29.71 25.45 -21.48
N ILE A 382 29.03 24.88 -20.44
CA ILE A 382 27.92 25.54 -19.77
C ILE A 382 28.35 26.84 -19.10
N GLN A 383 29.46 26.86 -18.41
CA GLN A 383 30.03 28.07 -17.81
C GLN A 383 30.27 29.16 -18.87
N GLN A 384 30.76 28.78 -20.03
CA GLN A 384 30.96 29.69 -21.14
C GLN A 384 29.66 30.25 -21.70
N GLN A 385 28.63 29.39 -21.86
CA GLN A 385 27.31 29.81 -22.33
C GLN A 385 26.61 30.74 -21.31
N MET A 386 26.77 30.49 -20.02
CA MET A 386 26.17 31.32 -18.95
C MET A 386 26.66 32.76 -18.97
N LYS A 387 27.85 33.03 -19.53
CA LYS A 387 28.36 34.39 -19.69
C LYS A 387 27.59 35.21 -20.73
N THR A 388 26.94 34.54 -21.69
CA THR A 388 26.23 35.17 -22.81
C THR A 388 24.72 35.15 -22.64
N LEU A 389 24.19 34.27 -21.78
CA LEU A 389 22.75 34.12 -21.55
C LEU A 389 22.22 35.15 -20.55
N SER A 390 21.03 35.66 -20.82
CA SER A 390 20.29 36.44 -19.82
C SER A 390 19.95 35.57 -18.58
N ARG A 391 20.19 36.12 -17.39
CA ARG A 391 19.87 35.43 -16.11
C ARG A 391 18.40 35.01 -15.97
N HIS A 392 17.52 35.71 -16.68
CA HIS A 392 16.08 35.47 -16.61
C HIS A 392 15.60 34.50 -17.69
N SER A 393 16.47 34.10 -18.64
CA SER A 393 16.11 33.14 -19.66
C SER A 393 15.85 31.74 -19.07
N ASP A 394 14.93 31.02 -19.69
CA ASP A 394 14.64 29.66 -19.26
C ASP A 394 15.82 28.71 -19.42
N THR A 395 16.63 28.91 -20.47
CA THR A 395 17.89 28.18 -20.69
C THR A 395 18.88 28.41 -19.56
N ALA A 396 19.10 29.67 -19.15
CA ALA A 396 19.97 29.98 -18.03
C ALA A 396 19.48 29.35 -16.71
N LYS A 397 18.20 29.35 -16.46
CA LYS A 397 17.59 28.67 -15.27
C LYS A 397 17.82 27.16 -15.29
N ALA A 398 17.65 26.52 -16.45
CA ALA A 398 17.90 25.09 -16.61
C ALA A 398 19.39 24.75 -16.37
N PHE A 399 20.30 25.55 -16.92
CA PHE A 399 21.72 25.38 -16.70
C PHE A 399 22.17 25.70 -15.27
N ALA A 400 21.55 26.68 -14.62
CA ALA A 400 21.78 26.97 -13.20
C ALA A 400 21.39 25.79 -12.29
N TYR A 401 20.31 25.10 -12.59
CA TYR A 401 19.94 23.87 -11.88
C TYR A 401 21.03 22.79 -12.01
N LEU A 402 21.51 22.54 -13.24
CA LEU A 402 22.56 21.57 -13.50
C LEU A 402 23.86 21.94 -12.78
N LEU A 403 24.26 23.19 -12.82
CA LEU A 403 25.46 23.67 -12.13
C LEU A 403 25.34 23.56 -10.61
N LYS A 404 24.17 23.86 -10.05
CA LYS A 404 23.94 23.74 -8.62
C LYS A 404 24.05 22.28 -8.14
N GLN A 405 23.67 21.32 -8.98
CA GLN A 405 23.71 19.88 -8.69
C GLN A 405 25.03 19.23 -9.16
N TRP A 406 25.99 20.01 -9.66
CA TRP A 406 27.15 19.49 -10.40
C TRP A 406 27.95 18.46 -9.61
N ASP A 407 28.28 18.73 -8.36
CA ASP A 407 29.09 17.83 -7.55
C ASP A 407 28.34 16.50 -7.33
N ALA A 408 27.06 16.57 -7.03
CA ALA A 408 26.19 15.39 -6.85
C ALA A 408 25.95 14.64 -8.17
N LEU A 409 25.84 15.32 -9.30
CA LEU A 409 25.77 14.73 -10.64
C LEU A 409 27.05 14.00 -11.04
N ASN A 410 28.19 14.45 -10.54
CA ASN A 410 29.50 13.91 -10.88
C ASN A 410 29.92 12.70 -10.05
N VAL A 411 29.19 12.40 -8.96
CA VAL A 411 29.52 11.27 -8.05
C VAL A 411 29.56 9.94 -8.80
N TYR A 412 28.70 9.72 -9.79
CA TYR A 412 28.69 8.48 -10.56
C TYR A 412 30.00 8.23 -11.33
N CYS A 413 30.76 9.28 -11.67
CA CYS A 413 32.08 9.15 -12.30
C CYS A 413 33.17 8.63 -11.36
N SER A 414 32.97 8.76 -10.04
CA SER A 414 33.90 8.30 -9.00
C SER A 414 33.46 7.07 -8.22
N ASN A 415 32.28 6.56 -8.51
CA ASN A 415 31.69 5.39 -7.84
C ASN A 415 30.94 4.53 -8.86
N GLY A 416 31.45 3.34 -9.15
CA GLY A 416 30.89 2.43 -10.15
C GLY A 416 29.50 1.84 -9.78
N TRP A 417 29.10 1.91 -8.53
CA TRP A 417 27.78 1.47 -8.07
C TRP A 417 26.68 2.50 -8.33
N VAL A 418 27.04 3.78 -8.37
CA VAL A 418 26.09 4.89 -8.52
C VAL A 418 25.61 4.98 -9.96
N GLU A 419 24.33 5.26 -10.16
CA GLU A 419 23.73 5.50 -11.48
C GLU A 419 23.92 6.95 -11.94
N ILE A 420 23.82 7.18 -13.25
CA ILE A 420 23.78 8.54 -13.81
C ILE A 420 22.48 9.27 -13.45
N ASP A 421 21.43 8.54 -13.19
CA ASP A 421 20.10 9.09 -12.90
C ASP A 421 19.36 8.33 -11.81
N ASN A 422 18.15 8.79 -11.49
CA ASN A 422 17.28 8.21 -10.48
C ASN A 422 16.06 7.47 -11.08
N ASN A 423 16.13 7.01 -12.31
CA ASN A 423 15.03 6.34 -12.98
C ASN A 423 14.59 5.06 -12.27
N ILE A 424 15.48 4.41 -11.52
CA ILE A 424 15.16 3.24 -10.69
C ILE A 424 14.05 3.57 -9.67
N ALA A 425 14.16 4.70 -8.96
CA ALA A 425 13.11 5.15 -8.04
C ALA A 425 11.85 5.61 -8.78
N GLU A 426 11.98 6.34 -9.88
CA GLU A 426 10.83 6.77 -10.68
C GLU A 426 10.03 5.58 -11.22
N ASN A 427 10.69 4.53 -11.68
CA ASN A 427 10.04 3.31 -12.14
C ASN A 427 9.31 2.58 -11.01
N ALA A 428 9.85 2.57 -9.80
CA ALA A 428 9.20 1.99 -8.63
C ALA A 428 7.91 2.73 -8.25
N LEU A 429 7.85 4.04 -8.46
CA LEU A 429 6.65 4.86 -8.22
C LEU A 429 5.56 4.70 -9.28
N ARG A 430 5.89 4.16 -10.45
CA ARG A 430 4.95 4.07 -11.57
C ARG A 430 3.68 3.29 -11.24
N GLY A 431 3.80 2.20 -10.47
CA GLY A 431 2.65 1.42 -9.99
C GLY A 431 1.69 2.25 -9.13
N VAL A 432 2.22 3.06 -8.22
CA VAL A 432 1.42 3.97 -7.40
C VAL A 432 0.78 5.06 -8.26
N ALA A 433 1.51 5.63 -9.20
CA ALA A 433 1.02 6.67 -10.09
C ALA A 433 -0.16 6.21 -10.96
N VAL A 434 -0.11 4.99 -11.47
CA VAL A 434 -1.21 4.36 -12.22
C VAL A 434 -2.38 4.03 -11.29
N GLY A 435 -2.11 3.40 -10.16
CA GLY A 435 -3.13 3.05 -9.16
C GLY A 435 -3.90 4.26 -8.67
N ARG A 436 -3.21 5.34 -8.37
CA ARG A 436 -3.81 6.61 -7.91
C ARG A 436 -4.86 7.17 -8.87
N LYS A 437 -4.69 6.98 -10.16
CA LYS A 437 -5.68 7.41 -11.17
C LYS A 437 -6.98 6.61 -11.10
N ASN A 438 -6.94 5.41 -10.54
CA ASN A 438 -8.09 4.52 -10.41
C ASN A 438 -8.78 4.67 -9.04
N TRP A 439 -8.03 4.62 -7.93
CA TRP A 439 -8.61 4.73 -6.59
C TRP A 439 -8.72 6.17 -6.07
N MET A 440 -8.10 7.14 -6.71
CA MET A 440 -8.21 8.60 -6.53
C MET A 440 -7.67 9.13 -5.19
N PHE A 441 -7.96 8.52 -4.05
CA PHE A 441 -7.51 8.92 -2.71
C PHE A 441 -7.44 7.73 -1.75
N ALA A 442 -6.63 7.83 -0.71
CA ALA A 442 -6.66 6.94 0.44
C ALA A 442 -7.75 7.41 1.43
N GLY A 443 -8.47 6.48 2.04
CA GLY A 443 -9.56 6.78 2.95
C GLY A 443 -9.12 7.35 4.30
N SER A 444 -7.87 7.09 4.70
CA SER A 444 -7.29 7.50 5.98
C SER A 444 -5.76 7.43 5.94
N ASP A 445 -5.09 7.95 6.98
CA ASP A 445 -3.66 7.74 7.19
C ASP A 445 -3.29 6.26 7.32
N SER A 446 -4.08 5.52 8.08
CA SER A 446 -3.93 4.06 8.22
C SER A 446 -4.00 3.37 6.86
N GLY A 447 -4.91 3.77 5.98
CA GLY A 447 -4.98 3.27 4.61
C GLY A 447 -3.72 3.58 3.79
N GLY A 448 -3.11 4.74 4.02
CA GLY A 448 -1.82 5.10 3.43
C GLY A 448 -0.66 4.26 3.95
N GLU A 449 -0.61 3.99 5.25
CA GLU A 449 0.38 3.11 5.87
C GLU A 449 0.26 1.67 5.37
N HIS A 450 -0.96 1.15 5.28
CA HIS A 450 -1.23 -0.18 4.72
C HIS A 450 -0.81 -0.27 3.24
N ALA A 451 -1.06 0.79 2.46
CA ALA A 451 -0.61 0.87 1.08
C ALA A 451 0.92 0.80 0.97
N ALA A 452 1.65 1.47 1.86
CA ALA A 452 3.10 1.40 1.90
C ALA A 452 3.62 -0.03 2.10
N VAL A 453 3.03 -0.78 3.03
CA VAL A 453 3.37 -2.20 3.26
C VAL A 453 3.15 -3.02 2.00
N LEU A 454 1.98 -2.92 1.40
CA LEU A 454 1.58 -3.77 0.28
C LEU A 454 2.29 -3.41 -1.03
N TYR A 455 2.50 -2.14 -1.32
CA TYR A 455 3.32 -1.72 -2.46
C TYR A 455 4.79 -2.15 -2.32
N SER A 456 5.33 -2.15 -1.10
CA SER A 456 6.70 -2.63 -0.84
C SER A 456 6.87 -4.09 -1.21
N LEU A 457 5.98 -4.94 -0.73
CA LEU A 457 6.04 -6.37 -0.94
C LEU A 457 5.73 -6.77 -2.39
N ILE A 458 4.68 -6.21 -2.97
CA ILE A 458 4.30 -6.45 -4.38
C ILE A 458 5.36 -5.90 -5.34
N GLY A 459 5.87 -4.69 -5.08
CA GLY A 459 6.94 -4.10 -5.90
C GLY A 459 8.22 -4.93 -5.86
N THR A 460 8.57 -5.48 -4.72
CA THR A 460 9.73 -6.38 -4.57
C THR A 460 9.52 -7.70 -5.30
N CYS A 461 8.31 -8.27 -5.26
CA CYS A 461 7.97 -9.43 -6.08
C CYS A 461 8.23 -9.16 -7.56
N ARG A 462 7.75 -8.04 -8.07
CA ARG A 462 7.92 -7.66 -9.49
C ARG A 462 9.38 -7.48 -9.88
N LEU A 463 10.18 -6.85 -9.03
CA LEU A 463 11.61 -6.68 -9.28
C LEU A 463 12.37 -8.02 -9.39
N ASN A 464 11.86 -9.05 -8.71
CA ASN A 464 12.46 -10.38 -8.68
C ASN A 464 11.76 -11.41 -9.60
N ASN A 465 10.86 -10.96 -10.49
CA ASN A 465 10.08 -11.83 -11.37
C ASN A 465 9.29 -12.90 -10.61
N VAL A 466 8.84 -12.57 -9.41
CA VAL A 466 7.98 -13.42 -8.58
C VAL A 466 6.54 -13.02 -8.80
N GLU A 467 5.66 -13.98 -9.05
CA GLU A 467 4.24 -13.71 -9.23
C GLU A 467 3.63 -13.30 -7.88
N PRO A 468 3.10 -12.04 -7.76
CA PRO A 468 2.71 -11.50 -6.46
C PRO A 468 1.58 -12.26 -5.77
N GLU A 469 0.58 -12.72 -6.52
CA GLU A 469 -0.58 -13.41 -5.95
C GLU A 469 -0.19 -14.78 -5.37
N LYS A 470 0.62 -15.55 -6.07
CA LYS A 470 1.13 -16.84 -5.58
C LYS A 470 1.99 -16.66 -4.33
N TRP A 471 2.88 -15.67 -4.35
CA TRP A 471 3.72 -15.38 -3.20
C TRP A 471 2.90 -14.92 -1.99
N LEU A 472 1.96 -13.99 -2.19
CA LEU A 472 1.08 -13.52 -1.12
C LEU A 472 0.25 -14.65 -0.54
N ARG A 473 -0.31 -15.51 -1.37
CA ARG A 473 -1.07 -16.68 -0.92
C ARG A 473 -0.21 -17.57 -0.02
N TYR A 474 0.98 -17.91 -0.47
CA TYR A 474 1.91 -18.73 0.32
C TYR A 474 2.23 -18.07 1.67
N VAL A 475 2.59 -16.81 1.67
CA VAL A 475 2.96 -16.09 2.89
C VAL A 475 1.77 -15.95 3.84
N ILE A 476 0.59 -15.60 3.35
CA ILE A 476 -0.62 -15.49 4.16
C ILE A 476 -0.99 -16.83 4.80
N GLU A 477 -0.78 -17.94 4.10
CA GLU A 477 -1.01 -19.30 4.62
C GLU A 477 -0.04 -19.67 5.77
N HIS A 478 1.18 -19.17 5.75
CA HIS A 478 2.26 -19.67 6.60
C HIS A 478 2.74 -18.71 7.69
N ILE A 479 2.59 -17.40 7.50
CA ILE A 479 3.27 -16.42 8.36
C ILE A 479 2.87 -16.49 9.84
N GLN A 480 1.63 -16.84 10.14
CA GLN A 480 1.18 -16.95 11.56
C GLN A 480 1.87 -18.06 12.33
N ASP A 481 2.18 -19.14 11.66
CA ASP A 481 2.81 -20.32 12.24
C ASP A 481 4.33 -20.33 11.99
N TRP A 482 4.86 -19.27 11.37
CA TRP A 482 6.27 -19.15 11.01
C TRP A 482 7.11 -18.64 12.19
N PRO A 483 8.31 -19.20 12.43
CA PRO A 483 9.19 -18.71 13.49
C PRO A 483 9.55 -17.24 13.28
N ALA A 484 9.34 -16.41 14.30
CA ALA A 484 9.57 -14.96 14.21
C ALA A 484 11.00 -14.58 13.81
N ASN A 485 11.98 -15.36 14.25
CA ASN A 485 13.40 -15.18 13.92
C ASN A 485 13.76 -15.61 12.49
N ARG A 486 12.84 -16.24 11.76
CA ARG A 486 13.03 -16.74 10.40
C ARG A 486 12.12 -16.07 9.36
N VAL A 487 11.50 -14.94 9.71
CA VAL A 487 10.60 -14.20 8.80
C VAL A 487 11.31 -13.81 7.50
N ARG A 488 12.62 -13.60 7.52
CA ARG A 488 13.44 -13.33 6.32
C ARG A 488 13.35 -14.42 5.25
N ASP A 489 13.07 -15.67 5.65
CA ASP A 489 12.94 -16.78 4.72
C ASP A 489 11.66 -16.68 3.86
N LEU A 490 10.73 -15.81 4.22
CA LEU A 490 9.51 -15.51 3.48
C LEU A 490 9.65 -14.38 2.45
N LEU A 491 10.81 -13.74 2.36
CA LEU A 491 11.04 -12.70 1.34
C LEU A 491 10.84 -13.24 -0.08
N PRO A 492 10.39 -12.41 -1.04
CA PRO A 492 10.00 -12.89 -2.37
C PRO A 492 11.03 -13.75 -3.11
N TRP A 493 12.31 -13.44 -2.98
CA TRP A 493 13.39 -14.18 -3.65
C TRP A 493 13.85 -15.44 -2.91
N LYS A 494 13.31 -15.71 -1.72
CA LYS A 494 13.69 -16.86 -0.88
C LYS A 494 12.66 -17.99 -0.89
N VAL A 495 11.42 -17.69 -1.24
CA VAL A 495 10.35 -18.68 -1.28
C VAL A 495 10.37 -19.41 -2.61
N ASP A 496 10.38 -20.75 -2.54
CA ASP A 496 10.20 -21.60 -3.71
C ASP A 496 8.70 -21.84 -3.96
N LEU A 497 8.20 -21.29 -5.06
CA LEU A 497 6.81 -21.41 -5.50
C LEU A 497 6.59 -22.46 -6.59
N SER A 498 7.61 -23.24 -6.94
CA SER A 498 7.56 -24.20 -8.05
C SER A 498 6.62 -25.38 -7.81
N SER A 499 6.25 -25.62 -6.54
CA SER A 499 5.39 -26.72 -6.12
C SER A 499 3.92 -26.34 -5.91
N GLN A 500 3.53 -25.14 -6.27
CA GLN A 500 2.16 -24.62 -6.08
C GLN A 500 1.35 -24.57 -7.38
#